data_e883390d9a32a277efaf4107ee15facb
#
_entry.id   e883390d9a32a277efaf4107ee15facb
#
_cell.length_a   1.000
_cell.length_b   1.000
_cell.length_c   1.000
_cell.angle_alpha   90.00
_cell.angle_beta   90.00
_cell.angle_gamma   90.00
#
_symmetry.space_group_name_H-M   'P 1'
#
loop_
_entity.id
_entity.type
_entity.pdbx_description
1 polymer ?
#
loop_
_entity_poly.entity_id
_entity_poly.type
_entity_poly.pdbx_seq_one_letter_code
_entity_poly.pdbx_strand_id
1 'polypeptide(L)'
;MNVLFFTSWYPTLLQPHFGVFVKEHAHAIHLAGHNIVVLALLVSKKKCLFQIKVEKNKDEAGVRTVVVQINSFLRDYLYHFLPFQYLILKHIYRKHIAADFKPDIIHSNVVFPAGTLGDWLAKSLNIPHVITEHWSRIKGALDMPFISGAIIKAYSKSAAIMPVSHFLKNSIQSLIPDLPEKKFSVVGNVVKTDLFHYKEKIVGTDEIRFCAIATWSHKKIPDKLPELFIEALANVQKKMNIKVKLIMIGGGDRLDELSVLSKLKDLNAEFRGFLGKEEICSILHSCDFLVHASTTETFGVGVAEALMTGTPVICSAVGALPELVNESNGVLCVNNIENWEEGIIGAINTKYNHRIIAEEVKARFSQHTIGQQITQVYDKLK
;
A
#
# COMPACT_ATOMS: atom_id res chain seq x y z
N MET A 1 -9.58 8.03 22.01
CA MET A 1 -8.19 8.39 22.35
C MET A 1 -7.72 9.52 21.44
N ASN A 2 -6.76 10.32 21.91
CA ASN A 2 -6.03 11.27 21.09
C ASN A 2 -4.83 10.56 20.46
N VAL A 3 -4.80 10.43 19.15
CA VAL A 3 -3.78 9.68 18.41
C VAL A 3 -2.89 10.64 17.63
N LEU A 4 -1.59 10.70 17.95
CA LEU A 4 -0.62 11.33 17.08
C LEU A 4 -0.16 10.30 16.02
N PHE A 5 -0.72 10.43 14.83
CA PHE A 5 -0.41 9.56 13.70
C PHE A 5 0.82 10.10 12.96
N PHE A 6 1.95 9.43 13.13
CA PHE A 6 3.23 9.91 12.63
C PHE A 6 3.71 9.08 11.44
N THR A 7 4.15 9.75 10.38
CA THR A 7 4.58 9.07 9.15
C THR A 7 5.66 9.82 8.39
N SER A 8 6.44 9.08 7.60
CA SER A 8 7.33 9.62 6.56
C SER A 8 6.82 9.35 5.14
N TRP A 9 5.62 8.77 5.01
CA TRP A 9 4.96 8.47 3.75
C TRP A 9 3.56 9.06 3.77
N TYR A 10 3.35 10.15 3.06
CA TYR A 10 2.06 10.84 3.00
C TYR A 10 1.88 11.54 1.66
N PRO A 11 0.66 11.61 1.10
CA PRO A 11 0.40 12.32 -0.14
C PRO A 11 0.71 13.81 -0.03
N THR A 12 1.27 14.37 -1.09
CA THR A 12 1.51 15.82 -1.24
C THR A 12 1.07 16.28 -2.62
N LEU A 13 0.93 17.58 -2.83
CA LEU A 13 0.59 18.13 -4.15
C LEU A 13 1.55 17.69 -5.26
N LEU A 14 2.84 17.48 -4.92
CA LEU A 14 3.85 17.01 -5.88
C LEU A 14 3.87 15.49 -6.07
N GLN A 15 3.36 14.74 -5.11
CA GLN A 15 3.33 13.27 -5.11
C GLN A 15 1.98 12.77 -4.57
N PRO A 16 0.87 13.00 -5.30
CA PRO A 16 -0.47 12.70 -4.80
C PRO A 16 -0.74 11.19 -4.61
N HIS A 17 0.01 10.33 -5.30
CA HIS A 17 -0.15 8.88 -5.20
C HIS A 17 0.77 8.22 -4.16
N PHE A 18 1.70 8.98 -3.54
CA PHE A 18 2.64 8.42 -2.56
C PHE A 18 2.04 8.38 -1.16
N GLY A 19 1.98 7.19 -0.55
CA GLY A 19 1.49 7.03 0.82
C GLY A 19 -0.02 7.15 0.99
N VAL A 20 -0.81 7.02 -0.08
CA VAL A 20 -2.30 7.07 -0.02
C VAL A 20 -2.84 6.04 0.95
N PHE A 21 -2.32 4.81 0.95
CA PHE A 21 -2.73 3.76 1.89
C PHE A 21 -2.47 4.13 3.36
N VAL A 22 -1.44 4.93 3.65
CA VAL A 22 -1.17 5.47 5.00
C VAL A 22 -2.24 6.50 5.39
N LYS A 23 -2.63 7.38 4.46
CA LYS A 23 -3.71 8.34 4.67
C LYS A 23 -5.04 7.63 4.95
N GLU A 24 -5.34 6.54 4.22
CA GLU A 24 -6.56 5.76 4.44
C GLU A 24 -6.59 5.09 5.83
N HIS A 25 -5.44 4.67 6.38
CA HIS A 25 -5.36 4.21 7.77
C HIS A 25 -5.71 5.34 8.76
N ALA A 26 -5.20 6.56 8.53
CA ALA A 26 -5.56 7.71 9.36
C ALA A 26 -7.06 8.01 9.33
N HIS A 27 -7.68 7.93 8.15
CA HIS A 27 -9.12 8.08 7.99
C HIS A 27 -9.91 6.98 8.71
N ALA A 28 -9.49 5.72 8.61
CA ALA A 28 -10.12 4.61 9.32
C ALA A 28 -10.08 4.78 10.84
N ILE A 29 -8.96 5.26 11.38
CA ILE A 29 -8.81 5.57 12.81
C ILE A 29 -9.75 6.73 13.22
N HIS A 30 -9.85 7.76 12.38
CA HIS A 30 -10.78 8.88 12.62
C HIS A 30 -12.24 8.42 12.62
N LEU A 31 -12.64 7.63 11.62
CA LEU A 31 -13.99 7.06 11.51
C LEU A 31 -14.34 6.12 12.66
N ALA A 32 -13.36 5.48 13.29
CA ALA A 32 -13.53 4.68 14.50
C ALA A 32 -13.73 5.52 15.79
N GLY A 33 -13.82 6.86 15.67
CA GLY A 33 -14.12 7.77 16.77
C GLY A 33 -12.91 8.27 17.56
N HIS A 34 -11.68 8.09 17.03
CA HIS A 34 -10.49 8.64 17.65
C HIS A 34 -10.25 10.09 17.20
N ASN A 35 -9.79 10.93 18.12
CA ASN A 35 -9.30 12.26 17.79
C ASN A 35 -7.86 12.14 17.28
N ILE A 36 -7.63 12.42 16.01
CA ILE A 36 -6.36 12.17 15.33
C ILE A 36 -5.73 13.45 14.80
N VAL A 37 -4.42 13.57 14.96
CA VAL A 37 -3.58 14.56 14.27
C VAL A 37 -2.52 13.80 13.48
N VAL A 38 -2.49 14.00 12.17
CA VAL A 38 -1.44 13.47 11.29
C VAL A 38 -0.25 14.42 11.31
N LEU A 39 0.93 13.91 11.65
CA LEU A 39 2.21 14.58 11.50
C LEU A 39 3.05 13.82 10.47
N ALA A 40 3.24 14.39 9.29
CA ALA A 40 4.06 13.81 8.25
C ALA A 40 5.40 14.54 8.15
N LEU A 41 6.52 13.80 8.25
CA LEU A 41 7.87 14.34 8.09
C LEU A 41 8.51 13.73 6.85
N LEU A 42 8.61 14.52 5.79
CA LEU A 42 9.05 14.09 4.46
C LEU A 42 10.40 14.71 4.13
N VAL A 43 11.33 13.93 3.59
CA VAL A 43 12.64 14.40 3.14
C VAL A 43 12.73 14.27 1.63
N SER A 44 12.86 15.39 0.91
CA SER A 44 12.81 15.44 -0.54
C SER A 44 14.07 16.05 -1.16
N LYS A 45 14.48 15.51 -2.32
CA LYS A 45 15.63 16.05 -3.08
C LYS A 45 15.19 17.30 -3.86
N LYS A 46 15.83 18.44 -3.59
CA LYS A 46 15.65 19.69 -4.33
C LYS A 46 16.99 20.40 -4.53
N LYS A 47 17.07 21.28 -5.52
CA LYS A 47 18.25 22.14 -5.79
C LYS A 47 18.34 23.29 -4.79
N CYS A 48 18.40 22.98 -3.49
CA CYS A 48 18.62 23.94 -2.41
C CYS A 48 19.47 23.29 -1.32
N LEU A 49 20.22 24.09 -0.57
CA LEU A 49 21.03 23.56 0.54
C LEU A 49 20.13 22.98 1.63
N PHE A 50 19.15 23.76 2.08
CA PHE A 50 18.22 23.35 3.11
C PHE A 50 16.99 24.28 3.14
N GLN A 51 15.79 23.67 3.17
CA GLN A 51 14.53 24.40 3.30
C GLN A 51 13.53 23.51 4.06
N ILE A 52 12.88 24.06 5.07
CA ILE A 52 11.73 23.43 5.73
C ILE A 52 10.46 24.16 5.29
N LYS A 53 9.48 23.39 4.80
CA LYS A 53 8.11 23.86 4.58
C LYS A 53 7.19 23.15 5.54
N VAL A 54 6.27 23.90 6.15
CA VAL A 54 5.24 23.35 7.04
C VAL A 54 3.88 23.75 6.49
N GLU A 55 3.09 22.77 6.13
CA GLU A 55 1.71 22.93 5.66
C GLU A 55 0.77 22.39 6.75
N LYS A 56 -0.26 23.17 7.07
CA LYS A 56 -1.29 22.81 8.06
C LYS A 56 -2.64 22.87 7.38
N ASN A 57 -3.33 21.75 7.33
CA ASN A 57 -4.62 21.66 6.67
C ASN A 57 -5.55 20.73 7.48
N LYS A 58 -6.83 20.77 7.12
CA LYS A 58 -7.74 19.61 7.32
C LYS A 58 -7.93 18.98 5.96
N ASP A 59 -7.83 17.67 5.91
CA ASP A 59 -8.10 16.93 4.67
C ASP A 59 -9.60 16.76 4.42
N GLU A 60 -9.98 16.04 3.37
CA GLU A 60 -11.38 15.81 2.97
C GLU A 60 -12.20 15.04 4.00
N ALA A 61 -11.56 14.27 4.89
CA ALA A 61 -12.20 13.59 6.01
C ALA A 61 -12.29 14.46 7.28
N GLY A 62 -11.80 15.72 7.21
CA GLY A 62 -11.72 16.63 8.35
C GLY A 62 -10.56 16.35 9.31
N VAL A 63 -9.67 15.41 8.97
CA VAL A 63 -8.49 15.07 9.80
C VAL A 63 -7.46 16.20 9.72
N ARG A 64 -7.05 16.69 10.91
CA ARG A 64 -5.99 17.70 11.00
C ARG A 64 -4.64 17.12 10.57
N THR A 65 -3.99 17.77 9.62
CA THR A 65 -2.69 17.36 9.07
C THR A 65 -1.64 18.46 9.25
N VAL A 66 -0.44 18.06 9.65
CA VAL A 66 0.76 18.89 9.70
C VAL A 66 1.81 18.17 8.84
N VAL A 67 2.03 18.67 7.63
CA VAL A 67 2.99 18.12 6.68
C VAL A 67 4.25 18.95 6.68
N VAL A 68 5.36 18.33 7.01
CA VAL A 68 6.69 18.96 7.08
C VAL A 68 7.54 18.40 5.94
N GLN A 69 7.99 19.26 5.04
CA GLN A 69 8.88 18.91 3.95
C GLN A 69 10.26 19.47 4.20
N ILE A 70 11.24 18.60 4.40
CA ILE A 70 12.67 18.95 4.44
C ILE A 70 13.21 18.78 3.02
N ASN A 71 13.48 19.90 2.36
CA ASN A 71 14.00 19.94 1.00
C ASN A 71 15.51 20.20 1.03
N SER A 72 16.32 19.37 0.37
CA SER A 72 17.77 19.58 0.28
C SER A 72 18.36 18.78 -0.88
N PHE A 73 19.47 19.25 -1.45
CA PHE A 73 20.28 18.41 -2.33
C PHE A 73 21.02 17.29 -1.55
N LEU A 74 21.18 17.43 -0.22
CA LEU A 74 21.74 16.42 0.69
C LEU A 74 20.66 15.43 1.20
N ARG A 75 19.55 15.24 0.46
CA ARG A 75 18.41 14.43 0.87
C ARG A 75 18.81 13.05 1.36
N ASP A 76 19.71 12.38 0.68
CA ASP A 76 20.08 11.00 1.02
C ASP A 76 20.84 10.92 2.36
N TYR A 77 21.63 11.93 2.67
CA TYR A 77 22.27 12.12 4.00
C TYR A 77 21.25 12.42 5.09
N LEU A 78 20.39 13.42 4.84
CA LEU A 78 19.38 13.87 5.82
C LEU A 78 18.36 12.79 6.12
N TYR A 79 18.03 11.93 5.15
CA TYR A 79 17.09 10.82 5.33
C TYR A 79 17.60 9.78 6.33
N HIS A 80 18.90 9.58 6.43
CA HIS A 80 19.53 8.64 7.36
C HIS A 80 20.00 9.29 8.66
N PHE A 81 20.06 10.63 8.73
CA PHE A 81 20.52 11.34 9.92
C PHE A 81 19.40 11.60 10.93
N LEU A 82 19.01 10.54 11.64
CA LEU A 82 17.89 10.54 12.59
C LEU A 82 17.96 11.61 13.69
N PRO A 83 19.12 11.91 14.34
CA PRO A 83 19.17 12.94 15.37
C PRO A 83 18.69 14.31 14.88
N PHE A 84 19.07 14.69 13.68
CA PHE A 84 18.64 15.95 13.06
C PHE A 84 17.13 15.95 12.77
N GLN A 85 16.61 14.87 12.17
CA GLN A 85 15.17 14.73 11.94
C GLN A 85 14.38 14.78 13.25
N TYR A 86 14.89 14.18 14.32
CA TYR A 86 14.25 14.20 15.64
C TYR A 86 14.18 15.61 16.23
N LEU A 87 15.23 16.41 16.11
CA LEU A 87 15.22 17.81 16.56
C LEU A 87 14.16 18.63 15.84
N ILE A 88 14.04 18.44 14.51
CA ILE A 88 12.98 19.06 13.71
C ILE A 88 11.61 18.56 14.17
N LEU A 89 11.40 17.25 14.26
CA LEU A 89 10.16 16.63 14.72
C LEU A 89 9.73 17.22 16.07
N LYS A 90 10.62 17.25 17.05
CA LYS A 90 10.36 17.76 18.40
C LYS A 90 10.00 19.25 18.39
N HIS A 91 10.71 20.06 17.57
CA HIS A 91 10.40 21.47 17.41
C HIS A 91 9.01 21.67 16.79
N ILE A 92 8.70 20.96 15.70
CA ILE A 92 7.41 21.05 15.02
C ILE A 92 6.27 20.59 15.92
N TYR A 93 6.42 19.47 16.63
CA TYR A 93 5.43 19.00 17.58
C TYR A 93 5.12 20.06 18.63
N ARG A 94 6.13 20.63 19.29
CA ARG A 94 5.97 21.67 20.30
C ARG A 94 5.30 22.93 19.76
N LYS A 95 5.72 23.38 18.58
CA LYS A 95 5.26 24.64 17.99
C LYS A 95 3.85 24.57 17.40
N HIS A 96 3.45 23.42 16.85
CA HIS A 96 2.26 23.32 16.01
C HIS A 96 1.20 22.33 16.52
N ILE A 97 1.51 21.51 17.53
CA ILE A 97 0.60 20.47 18.01
C ILE A 97 0.41 20.54 19.52
N ALA A 98 1.48 20.61 20.30
CA ALA A 98 1.44 20.42 21.75
C ALA A 98 0.59 21.43 22.52
N ALA A 99 0.31 22.60 21.95
CA ALA A 99 -0.47 23.66 22.61
C ALA A 99 -1.96 23.30 22.76
N ASP A 100 -2.51 22.54 21.80
CA ASP A 100 -3.95 22.25 21.69
C ASP A 100 -4.26 20.75 21.53
N PHE A 101 -3.22 19.90 21.45
CA PHE A 101 -3.39 18.46 21.31
C PHE A 101 -2.39 17.69 22.15
N LYS A 102 -2.89 16.96 23.13
CA LYS A 102 -2.11 16.06 23.97
C LYS A 102 -2.39 14.61 23.56
N PRO A 103 -1.45 13.92 22.90
CA PRO A 103 -1.67 12.55 22.48
C PRO A 103 -1.65 11.57 23.65
N ASP A 104 -2.52 10.57 23.58
CA ASP A 104 -2.51 9.41 24.48
C ASP A 104 -1.57 8.31 23.93
N ILE A 105 -1.35 8.31 22.62
CA ILE A 105 -0.56 7.31 21.90
C ILE A 105 0.10 7.92 20.65
N ILE A 106 1.30 7.44 20.30
CA ILE A 106 1.89 7.68 18.98
C ILE A 106 1.70 6.42 18.13
N HIS A 107 1.10 6.59 16.98
CA HIS A 107 0.98 5.54 15.97
C HIS A 107 1.83 5.89 14.75
N SER A 108 2.97 5.23 14.61
CA SER A 108 3.87 5.43 13.47
C SER A 108 3.55 4.49 12.32
N ASN A 109 3.74 4.97 11.09
CA ASN A 109 3.63 4.15 9.89
C ASN A 109 5.01 3.99 9.26
N VAL A 110 5.39 2.73 9.03
CA VAL A 110 6.72 2.27 8.62
C VAL A 110 7.78 2.50 9.69
N VAL A 111 8.53 1.45 10.02
CA VAL A 111 9.52 1.52 11.11
C VAL A 111 10.61 2.55 10.85
N PHE A 112 11.04 2.74 9.59
CA PHE A 112 12.11 3.67 9.26
C PHE A 112 11.70 4.72 8.22
N PRO A 113 11.93 6.01 8.46
CA PRO A 113 12.45 6.60 9.70
C PRO A 113 11.35 6.87 10.75
N ALA A 114 10.05 6.81 10.38
CA ALA A 114 8.95 7.26 11.25
C ALA A 114 8.84 6.47 12.56
N GLY A 115 8.91 5.15 12.53
CA GLY A 115 8.83 4.34 13.74
C GLY A 115 9.99 4.60 14.71
N THR A 116 11.21 4.78 14.19
CA THR A 116 12.38 5.10 15.03
C THR A 116 12.26 6.49 15.68
N LEU A 117 11.81 7.49 14.93
CA LEU A 117 11.60 8.84 15.44
C LEU A 117 10.39 8.90 16.38
N GLY A 118 9.34 8.13 16.09
CA GLY A 118 8.14 7.99 16.91
C GLY A 118 8.45 7.36 18.27
N ASP A 119 9.32 6.33 18.33
CA ASP A 119 9.82 5.75 19.59
C ASP A 119 10.50 6.83 20.47
N TRP A 120 11.36 7.65 19.89
CA TRP A 120 12.04 8.71 20.63
C TRP A 120 11.07 9.78 21.14
N LEU A 121 10.08 10.16 20.33
CA LEU A 121 9.06 11.13 20.73
C LEU A 121 8.16 10.54 21.83
N ALA A 122 7.68 9.31 21.66
CA ALA A 122 6.83 8.61 22.64
C ALA A 122 7.53 8.50 24.00
N LYS A 123 8.81 8.12 24.01
CA LYS A 123 9.64 8.11 25.23
C LYS A 123 9.70 9.51 25.87
N SER A 124 9.88 10.58 25.07
CA SER A 124 9.96 11.94 25.62
C SER A 124 8.65 12.45 26.19
N LEU A 125 7.52 11.88 25.76
CA LEU A 125 6.16 12.20 26.24
C LEU A 125 5.64 11.21 27.28
N ASN A 126 6.37 10.11 27.52
CA ASN A 126 5.99 9.01 28.40
C ASN A 126 4.63 8.40 28.04
N ILE A 127 4.41 8.11 26.77
CA ILE A 127 3.18 7.51 26.23
C ILE A 127 3.49 6.28 25.37
N PRO A 128 2.54 5.35 25.18
CA PRO A 128 2.73 4.18 24.34
C PRO A 128 2.98 4.54 22.87
N HIS A 129 3.72 3.66 22.18
CA HIS A 129 4.04 3.74 20.76
C HIS A 129 3.64 2.46 20.06
N VAL A 130 2.96 2.56 18.93
CA VAL A 130 2.64 1.44 18.05
C VAL A 130 3.10 1.70 16.62
N ILE A 131 3.36 0.65 15.87
CA ILE A 131 3.91 0.74 14.51
C ILE A 131 3.03 -0.07 13.56
N THR A 132 2.44 0.55 12.54
CA THR A 132 1.94 -0.17 11.37
C THR A 132 3.07 -0.30 10.35
N GLU A 133 3.25 -1.52 9.84
CA GLU A 133 4.33 -1.81 8.90
C GLU A 133 3.78 -2.20 7.52
N HIS A 134 4.30 -1.52 6.49
CA HIS A 134 3.95 -1.71 5.09
C HIS A 134 5.17 -2.10 4.23
N TRP A 135 6.36 -1.96 4.75
CA TRP A 135 7.58 -1.89 3.98
C TRP A 135 8.20 -3.26 3.69
N SER A 136 8.36 -3.59 2.42
CA SER A 136 8.99 -4.84 1.97
C SER A 136 10.53 -4.85 2.10
N ARG A 137 11.16 -3.67 2.28
CA ARG A 137 12.62 -3.52 2.24
C ARG A 137 13.28 -3.47 3.62
N ILE A 138 12.64 -4.01 4.64
CA ILE A 138 13.18 -4.04 6.01
C ILE A 138 14.55 -4.74 6.04
N LYS A 139 14.71 -5.84 5.30
CA LYS A 139 15.98 -6.57 5.21
C LYS A 139 17.14 -5.63 4.80
N GLY A 140 16.99 -4.90 3.70
CA GLY A 140 18.05 -3.98 3.24
C GLY A 140 18.37 -2.85 4.22
N ALA A 141 17.40 -2.42 5.05
CA ALA A 141 17.64 -1.44 6.09
C ALA A 141 18.35 -2.05 7.30
N LEU A 142 18.08 -3.31 7.62
CA LEU A 142 18.79 -4.05 8.68
C LEU A 142 20.25 -4.37 8.31
N ASP A 143 20.57 -4.42 7.02
CA ASP A 143 21.94 -4.58 6.54
C ASP A 143 22.79 -3.29 6.72
N MET A 144 22.17 -2.16 7.08
CA MET A 144 22.86 -0.90 7.33
C MET A 144 23.20 -0.74 8.83
N PRO A 145 24.48 -0.82 9.25
CA PRO A 145 24.85 -0.89 10.68
C PRO A 145 24.31 0.25 11.55
N PHE A 146 24.27 1.48 11.03
CA PHE A 146 23.79 2.66 11.77
C PHE A 146 22.27 2.76 11.90
N ILE A 147 21.52 2.00 11.11
CA ILE A 147 20.07 2.03 11.04
C ILE A 147 19.47 0.80 11.72
N SER A 148 20.09 -0.36 11.56
CA SER A 148 19.60 -1.64 12.08
C SER A 148 19.31 -1.60 13.59
N GLY A 149 20.23 -1.07 14.38
CA GLY A 149 20.05 -0.92 15.83
C GLY A 149 18.87 -0.03 16.20
N ALA A 150 18.61 1.05 15.44
CA ALA A 150 17.47 1.93 15.66
C ALA A 150 16.14 1.25 15.29
N ILE A 151 16.10 0.49 14.20
CA ILE A 151 14.93 -0.30 13.77
C ILE A 151 14.61 -1.37 14.81
N ILE A 152 15.58 -2.20 15.18
CA ILE A 152 15.40 -3.28 16.16
C ILE A 152 14.88 -2.70 17.48
N LYS A 153 15.48 -1.59 17.93
CA LYS A 153 15.05 -0.91 19.16
C LYS A 153 13.62 -0.37 19.05
N ALA A 154 13.24 0.25 17.93
CA ALA A 154 11.88 0.77 17.73
C ALA A 154 10.84 -0.36 17.80
N TYR A 155 11.05 -1.48 17.12
CA TYR A 155 10.18 -2.66 17.22
C TYR A 155 10.16 -3.25 18.64
N SER A 156 11.34 -3.41 19.27
CA SER A 156 11.42 -3.99 20.61
C SER A 156 10.76 -3.13 21.68
N LYS A 157 10.77 -1.80 21.52
CA LYS A 157 10.17 -0.85 22.48
C LYS A 157 8.73 -0.50 22.16
N SER A 158 8.26 -0.69 20.93
CA SER A 158 6.83 -0.47 20.61
C SER A 158 5.95 -1.37 21.46
N ALA A 159 4.78 -0.87 21.81
CA ALA A 159 3.76 -1.62 22.54
C ALA A 159 3.07 -2.67 21.64
N ALA A 160 2.91 -2.35 20.35
CA ALA A 160 2.40 -3.28 19.35
C ALA A 160 3.00 -3.00 17.96
N ILE A 161 3.08 -4.04 17.14
CA ILE A 161 3.47 -4.01 15.73
C ILE A 161 2.31 -4.53 14.90
N MET A 162 1.85 -3.73 13.92
CA MET A 162 0.74 -4.06 13.04
C MET A 162 1.22 -4.24 11.59
N PRO A 163 1.78 -5.39 11.21
CA PRO A 163 2.09 -5.66 9.82
C PRO A 163 0.80 -5.83 9.00
N VAL A 164 0.82 -5.39 7.73
CA VAL A 164 -0.38 -5.40 6.87
C VAL A 164 -0.74 -6.78 6.32
N SER A 165 0.05 -7.82 6.60
CA SER A 165 -0.20 -9.21 6.20
C SER A 165 0.55 -10.18 7.11
N HIS A 166 0.14 -11.45 7.09
CA HIS A 166 0.88 -12.54 7.75
C HIS A 166 2.25 -12.76 7.10
N PHE A 167 2.33 -12.62 5.78
CA PHE A 167 3.60 -12.66 5.07
C PHE A 167 4.60 -11.63 5.62
N LEU A 168 4.17 -10.38 5.79
CA LEU A 168 5.05 -9.33 6.31
C LEU A 168 5.39 -9.55 7.79
N LYS A 169 4.43 -10.02 8.60
CA LYS A 169 4.68 -10.45 9.99
C LYS A 169 5.79 -11.50 10.05
N ASN A 170 5.64 -12.59 9.30
CA ASN A 170 6.62 -13.68 9.28
C ASN A 170 7.98 -13.22 8.78
N SER A 171 8.01 -12.31 7.80
CA SER A 171 9.24 -11.69 7.31
C SER A 171 9.95 -10.89 8.41
N ILE A 172 9.22 -10.08 9.19
CA ILE A 172 9.80 -9.32 10.31
C ILE A 172 10.33 -10.27 11.38
N GLN A 173 9.56 -11.29 11.77
CA GLN A 173 9.98 -12.26 12.79
C GLN A 173 11.20 -13.08 12.36
N SER A 174 11.29 -13.46 11.09
CA SER A 174 12.46 -14.15 10.54
C SER A 174 13.73 -13.28 10.60
N LEU A 175 13.58 -11.96 10.38
CA LEU A 175 14.70 -11.02 10.41
C LEU A 175 15.10 -10.59 11.83
N ILE A 176 14.15 -10.61 12.77
CA ILE A 176 14.35 -10.22 14.17
C ILE A 176 13.64 -11.25 15.07
N PRO A 177 14.27 -12.44 15.29
CA PRO A 177 13.64 -13.56 16.00
C PRO A 177 13.28 -13.26 17.46
N ASP A 178 13.97 -12.33 18.08
CA ASP A 178 13.76 -11.95 19.49
C ASP A 178 12.47 -11.15 19.74
N LEU A 179 11.73 -10.77 18.69
CA LEU A 179 10.44 -10.07 18.84
C LEU A 179 9.37 -11.06 19.29
N PRO A 180 8.74 -10.83 20.47
CA PRO A 180 7.73 -11.77 20.98
C PRO A 180 6.46 -11.73 20.13
N GLU A 181 5.90 -12.90 19.87
CA GLU A 181 4.68 -13.12 19.07
C GLU A 181 3.50 -12.22 19.51
N LYS A 182 3.32 -12.05 20.82
CA LYS A 182 2.24 -11.25 21.40
C LYS A 182 2.26 -9.76 21.03
N LYS A 183 3.36 -9.25 20.46
CA LYS A 183 3.45 -7.87 19.99
C LYS A 183 2.79 -7.68 18.63
N PHE A 184 2.57 -8.75 17.88
CA PHE A 184 2.06 -8.66 16.53
C PHE A 184 0.53 -8.74 16.50
N SER A 185 -0.07 -7.83 15.75
CA SER A 185 -1.48 -7.84 15.39
C SER A 185 -1.57 -7.53 13.91
N VAL A 186 -1.87 -8.51 13.07
CA VAL A 186 -1.99 -8.29 11.62
C VAL A 186 -3.22 -7.44 11.34
N VAL A 187 -3.02 -6.28 10.71
CA VAL A 187 -4.08 -5.34 10.32
C VAL A 187 -3.83 -4.91 8.88
N GLY A 188 -4.70 -5.34 7.97
CA GLY A 188 -4.56 -5.10 6.54
C GLY A 188 -4.65 -3.62 6.13
N ASN A 189 -4.35 -3.34 4.86
CA ASN A 189 -4.59 -2.02 4.30
C ASN A 189 -6.08 -1.76 4.10
N VAL A 190 -6.43 -0.49 4.13
CA VAL A 190 -7.81 -0.02 3.92
C VAL A 190 -8.13 0.01 2.43
N VAL A 191 -9.32 -0.47 2.06
CA VAL A 191 -9.95 -0.20 0.77
C VAL A 191 -11.15 0.71 0.98
N LYS A 192 -11.21 1.84 0.26
CA LYS A 192 -12.31 2.83 0.35
C LYS A 192 -13.60 2.26 -0.22
N THR A 193 -14.55 1.93 0.64
CA THR A 193 -15.83 1.32 0.26
C THR A 193 -16.85 2.27 -0.35
N ASP A 194 -16.72 3.58 -0.11
CA ASP A 194 -17.49 4.62 -0.76
C ASP A 194 -17.12 4.75 -2.25
N LEU A 195 -15.92 4.38 -2.61
CA LEU A 195 -15.40 4.44 -3.96
C LEU A 195 -15.40 3.05 -4.63
N PHE A 196 -14.65 2.10 -4.04
CA PHE A 196 -14.58 0.73 -4.55
C PHE A 196 -15.71 -0.10 -3.94
N HIS A 197 -16.75 -0.38 -4.70
CA HIS A 197 -17.89 -1.19 -4.28
C HIS A 197 -18.43 -1.99 -5.47
N TYR A 198 -19.13 -3.05 -5.19
CA TYR A 198 -19.76 -3.86 -6.21
C TYR A 198 -20.81 -3.06 -7.00
N LYS A 199 -20.76 -3.21 -8.30
CA LYS A 199 -21.84 -2.84 -9.24
C LYS A 199 -22.12 -4.03 -10.15
N GLU A 200 -23.38 -4.21 -10.49
CA GLU A 200 -23.76 -5.23 -11.45
C GLU A 200 -23.09 -4.96 -12.80
N LYS A 201 -22.38 -5.96 -13.33
CA LYS A 201 -21.66 -5.82 -14.60
C LYS A 201 -22.65 -5.97 -15.74
N ILE A 202 -22.56 -5.08 -16.72
CA ILE A 202 -23.31 -5.22 -17.99
C ILE A 202 -22.57 -6.31 -18.78
N VAL A 203 -23.18 -7.49 -18.86
CA VAL A 203 -22.69 -8.62 -19.65
C VAL A 203 -22.98 -8.35 -21.12
N GLY A 204 -22.01 -8.48 -22.01
CA GLY A 204 -22.28 -8.47 -23.45
C GLY A 204 -21.26 -7.74 -24.33
N THR A 205 -19.98 -8.01 -24.17
CA THR A 205 -18.96 -7.65 -25.17
C THR A 205 -18.39 -8.89 -25.83
N ASP A 206 -18.12 -8.83 -27.14
CA ASP A 206 -17.45 -9.91 -27.90
C ASP A 206 -15.97 -10.05 -27.54
N GLU A 207 -15.49 -9.33 -26.53
CA GLU A 207 -14.09 -9.34 -26.06
C GLU A 207 -14.01 -9.51 -24.54
N ILE A 208 -13.01 -10.25 -24.07
CA ILE A 208 -12.69 -10.37 -22.65
C ILE A 208 -11.71 -9.26 -22.26
N ARG A 209 -12.07 -8.49 -21.24
CA ARG A 209 -11.33 -7.30 -20.82
C ARG A 209 -10.52 -7.56 -19.56
N PHE A 210 -9.24 -7.35 -19.67
CA PHE A 210 -8.30 -7.41 -18.55
C PHE A 210 -7.80 -6.01 -18.22
N CYS A 211 -7.58 -5.74 -16.95
CA CYS A 211 -6.85 -4.54 -16.54
C CYS A 211 -5.62 -4.90 -15.69
N ALA A 212 -4.61 -4.04 -15.71
CA ALA A 212 -3.44 -4.13 -14.88
C ALA A 212 -3.12 -2.76 -14.28
N ILE A 213 -2.83 -2.71 -12.97
CA ILE A 213 -2.62 -1.45 -12.24
C ILE A 213 -1.28 -1.51 -11.52
N ALA A 214 -0.31 -0.69 -11.98
CA ALA A 214 0.99 -0.59 -11.30
C ALA A 214 1.76 0.67 -11.71
N THR A 215 2.92 0.87 -11.10
CA THR A 215 3.96 1.74 -11.67
C THR A 215 4.90 0.87 -12.49
N TRP A 216 4.97 1.12 -13.77
CA TRP A 216 5.74 0.36 -14.76
C TRP A 216 7.15 0.94 -14.86
N SER A 217 8.07 0.51 -14.02
CA SER A 217 9.41 1.09 -13.94
C SER A 217 10.47 0.03 -13.64
N HIS A 218 11.61 0.13 -14.33
CA HIS A 218 12.80 -0.68 -14.05
C HIS A 218 13.42 -0.41 -12.66
N LYS A 219 13.16 0.77 -12.10
CA LYS A 219 13.81 1.24 -10.85
C LYS A 219 13.05 0.90 -9.59
N LYS A 220 11.87 0.32 -9.68
CA LYS A 220 11.05 -0.02 -8.50
C LYS A 220 11.19 -1.48 -8.13
N ILE A 221 11.41 -1.71 -6.83
CA ILE A 221 11.32 -3.02 -6.22
C ILE A 221 10.13 -2.98 -5.23
N PRO A 222 9.24 -3.98 -5.22
CA PRO A 222 9.28 -5.21 -6.02
C PRO A 222 9.02 -4.95 -7.50
N ASP A 223 9.71 -5.70 -8.35
CA ASP A 223 9.52 -5.61 -9.78
C ASP A 223 8.16 -6.17 -10.17
N LYS A 224 7.44 -5.41 -10.97
CA LYS A 224 6.27 -5.90 -11.68
C LYS A 224 6.75 -6.64 -12.93
N LEU A 225 6.07 -7.73 -13.25
CA LEU A 225 6.43 -8.63 -14.37
C LEU A 225 5.34 -8.56 -15.46
N PRO A 226 5.12 -7.39 -16.10
CA PRO A 226 4.04 -7.23 -17.07
C PRO A 226 4.20 -8.11 -18.31
N GLU A 227 5.42 -8.51 -18.64
CA GLU A 227 5.70 -9.41 -19.78
C GLU A 227 4.98 -10.74 -19.64
N LEU A 228 4.90 -11.29 -18.41
CA LEU A 228 4.25 -12.57 -18.17
C LEU A 228 2.79 -12.56 -18.61
N PHE A 229 2.01 -11.57 -18.16
CA PHE A 229 0.60 -11.54 -18.53
C PHE A 229 0.36 -11.01 -19.95
N ILE A 230 1.20 -10.13 -20.49
CA ILE A 230 1.10 -9.69 -21.89
C ILE A 230 1.29 -10.89 -22.83
N GLU A 231 2.34 -11.67 -22.60
CA GLU A 231 2.65 -12.84 -23.43
C GLU A 231 1.61 -13.94 -23.26
N ALA A 232 1.23 -14.26 -22.02
CA ALA A 232 0.23 -15.28 -21.74
C ALA A 232 -1.15 -14.89 -22.34
N LEU A 233 -1.60 -13.63 -22.21
CA LEU A 233 -2.85 -13.16 -22.82
C LEU A 233 -2.84 -13.27 -24.33
N ALA A 234 -1.73 -12.90 -24.99
CA ALA A 234 -1.59 -13.03 -26.43
C ALA A 234 -1.63 -14.49 -26.90
N ASN A 235 -1.03 -15.39 -26.14
CA ASN A 235 -1.06 -16.84 -26.44
C ASN A 235 -2.45 -17.43 -26.23
N VAL A 236 -3.11 -17.08 -25.11
CA VAL A 236 -4.48 -17.52 -24.80
C VAL A 236 -5.48 -17.02 -25.85
N GLN A 237 -5.37 -15.74 -26.28
CA GLN A 237 -6.20 -15.18 -27.35
C GLN A 237 -6.18 -16.08 -28.59
N LYS A 238 -4.98 -16.52 -29.02
CA LYS A 238 -4.81 -17.40 -30.18
C LYS A 238 -5.28 -18.83 -29.92
N LYS A 239 -4.95 -19.41 -28.75
CA LYS A 239 -5.35 -20.78 -28.40
C LYS A 239 -6.87 -20.96 -28.30
N MET A 240 -7.56 -19.99 -27.71
CA MET A 240 -9.00 -20.04 -27.51
C MET A 240 -9.82 -19.40 -28.65
N ASN A 241 -9.15 -18.76 -29.62
CA ASN A 241 -9.80 -17.99 -30.70
C ASN A 241 -10.80 -16.94 -30.17
N ILE A 242 -10.40 -16.16 -29.16
CA ILE A 242 -11.17 -15.10 -28.52
C ILE A 242 -10.55 -13.74 -28.74
N LYS A 243 -11.33 -12.68 -28.57
CA LYS A 243 -10.80 -11.31 -28.55
C LYS A 243 -10.46 -10.93 -27.11
N VAL A 244 -9.25 -10.39 -26.93
CA VAL A 244 -8.74 -9.94 -25.63
C VAL A 244 -8.39 -8.46 -25.73
N LYS A 245 -8.82 -7.68 -24.73
CA LYS A 245 -8.38 -6.29 -24.51
C LYS A 245 -7.68 -6.18 -23.18
N LEU A 246 -6.46 -5.60 -23.17
CA LEU A 246 -5.71 -5.30 -21.96
C LEU A 246 -5.69 -3.79 -21.72
N ILE A 247 -6.11 -3.32 -20.54
CA ILE A 247 -6.06 -1.91 -20.13
C ILE A 247 -4.97 -1.78 -19.06
N MET A 248 -3.88 -1.10 -19.41
CA MET A 248 -2.75 -0.86 -18.50
C MET A 248 -2.84 0.53 -17.88
N ILE A 249 -2.97 0.56 -16.55
CA ILE A 249 -3.11 1.78 -15.74
C ILE A 249 -1.83 2.00 -14.96
N GLY A 250 -1.37 3.26 -14.92
CA GLY A 250 -0.18 3.72 -14.25
C GLY A 250 0.90 4.18 -15.21
N GLY A 251 1.86 4.92 -14.68
CA GLY A 251 2.98 5.48 -15.42
C GLY A 251 4.30 4.78 -15.10
N GLY A 252 5.35 5.17 -15.79
CA GLY A 252 6.70 4.66 -15.56
C GLY A 252 7.55 4.73 -16.83
N ASP A 253 8.83 4.39 -16.68
CA ASP A 253 9.84 4.43 -17.75
C ASP A 253 9.78 3.21 -18.71
N ARG A 254 8.84 2.27 -18.48
CA ARG A 254 8.64 1.07 -19.31
C ARG A 254 7.45 1.15 -20.27
N LEU A 255 6.66 2.23 -20.27
CA LEU A 255 5.41 2.28 -21.05
C LEU A 255 5.63 2.07 -22.55
N ASP A 256 6.65 2.71 -23.13
CA ASP A 256 6.95 2.58 -24.57
C ASP A 256 7.38 1.16 -24.91
N GLU A 257 8.25 0.55 -24.10
CA GLU A 257 8.69 -0.84 -24.23
C GLU A 257 7.49 -1.81 -24.20
N LEU A 258 6.60 -1.66 -23.22
CA LEU A 258 5.43 -2.53 -23.08
C LEU A 258 4.41 -2.33 -24.20
N SER A 259 4.29 -1.10 -24.72
CA SER A 259 3.47 -0.83 -25.90
C SER A 259 4.01 -1.53 -27.15
N VAL A 260 5.32 -1.50 -27.36
CA VAL A 260 5.97 -2.21 -28.45
C VAL A 260 5.79 -3.74 -28.30
N LEU A 261 6.00 -4.27 -27.10
CA LEU A 261 5.82 -5.70 -26.82
C LEU A 261 4.39 -6.16 -27.13
N SER A 262 3.39 -5.41 -26.68
CA SER A 262 1.96 -5.75 -26.92
C SER A 262 1.64 -5.81 -28.41
N LYS A 263 2.16 -4.86 -29.20
CA LYS A 263 1.99 -4.86 -30.66
C LYS A 263 2.70 -6.04 -31.34
N LEU A 264 3.93 -6.36 -30.92
CA LEU A 264 4.68 -7.52 -31.43
C LEU A 264 3.98 -8.85 -31.17
N LYS A 265 3.23 -8.93 -30.06
CA LYS A 265 2.45 -10.12 -29.68
C LYS A 265 1.02 -10.12 -30.26
N ASP A 266 0.63 -9.09 -31.03
CA ASP A 266 -0.71 -8.91 -31.59
C ASP A 266 -1.80 -8.88 -30.50
N LEU A 267 -1.52 -8.22 -29.38
CA LEU A 267 -2.43 -8.01 -28.27
C LEU A 267 -2.99 -6.59 -28.30
N ASN A 268 -4.33 -6.45 -28.26
CA ASN A 268 -5.00 -5.16 -28.13
C ASN A 268 -4.78 -4.60 -26.71
N ALA A 269 -3.77 -3.74 -26.55
CA ALA A 269 -3.41 -3.13 -25.28
C ALA A 269 -3.56 -1.61 -25.31
N GLU A 270 -4.23 -1.05 -24.29
CA GLU A 270 -4.46 0.38 -24.11
C GLU A 270 -3.72 0.87 -22.87
N PHE A 271 -2.86 1.90 -23.02
CA PHE A 271 -2.05 2.48 -21.95
C PHE A 271 -2.64 3.82 -21.51
N ARG A 272 -3.15 3.89 -20.28
CA ARG A 272 -3.93 5.04 -19.76
C ARG A 272 -3.11 6.01 -18.91
N GLY A 273 -1.84 5.69 -18.61
CA GLY A 273 -1.04 6.51 -17.70
C GLY A 273 -1.57 6.50 -16.27
N PHE A 274 -1.19 7.50 -15.47
CA PHE A 274 -1.71 7.68 -14.12
C PHE A 274 -3.14 8.21 -14.17
N LEU A 275 -4.05 7.56 -13.46
CA LEU A 275 -5.46 7.92 -13.35
C LEU A 275 -5.83 8.22 -11.90
N GLY A 276 -6.92 8.97 -11.72
CA GLY A 276 -7.61 9.13 -10.44
C GLY A 276 -8.28 7.84 -9.97
N LYS A 277 -8.56 7.75 -8.68
CA LYS A 277 -9.17 6.54 -8.11
C LYS A 277 -10.57 6.28 -8.66
N GLU A 278 -11.34 7.31 -8.99
CA GLU A 278 -12.66 7.24 -9.61
C GLU A 278 -12.61 6.60 -11.00
N GLU A 279 -11.62 6.99 -11.80
CA GLU A 279 -11.40 6.42 -13.14
C GLU A 279 -10.94 4.97 -13.04
N ILE A 280 -10.02 4.66 -12.09
CA ILE A 280 -9.59 3.29 -11.81
C ILE A 280 -10.78 2.42 -11.44
N CYS A 281 -11.64 2.88 -10.54
CA CYS A 281 -12.86 2.16 -10.15
C CYS A 281 -13.79 1.91 -11.35
N SER A 282 -13.99 2.92 -12.21
CA SER A 282 -14.80 2.80 -13.42
C SER A 282 -14.24 1.75 -14.39
N ILE A 283 -12.92 1.71 -14.58
CA ILE A 283 -12.28 0.70 -15.42
C ILE A 283 -12.41 -0.69 -14.82
N LEU A 284 -12.20 -0.86 -13.50
CA LEU A 284 -12.39 -2.15 -12.82
C LEU A 284 -13.80 -2.69 -13.00
N HIS A 285 -14.84 -1.85 -12.92
CA HIS A 285 -16.22 -2.27 -13.21
C HIS A 285 -16.45 -2.70 -14.67
N SER A 286 -15.67 -2.18 -15.62
CA SER A 286 -15.78 -2.50 -17.04
C SER A 286 -14.93 -3.68 -17.49
N CYS A 287 -14.05 -4.21 -16.62
CA CYS A 287 -13.15 -5.33 -16.91
C CYS A 287 -13.66 -6.62 -16.31
N ASP A 288 -13.38 -7.74 -16.97
CA ASP A 288 -13.73 -9.07 -16.50
C ASP A 288 -12.74 -9.54 -15.42
N PHE A 289 -11.44 -9.20 -15.58
CA PHE A 289 -10.37 -9.61 -14.68
C PHE A 289 -9.34 -8.50 -14.43
N LEU A 290 -8.75 -8.51 -13.22
CA LEU A 290 -7.46 -7.84 -12.99
C LEU A 290 -6.33 -8.86 -13.18
N VAL A 291 -5.26 -8.48 -13.90
CA VAL A 291 -4.00 -9.24 -13.95
C VAL A 291 -2.91 -8.51 -13.17
N HIS A 292 -2.18 -9.24 -12.31
CA HIS A 292 -1.18 -8.62 -11.43
C HIS A 292 0.04 -9.54 -11.22
N ALA A 293 1.06 -9.36 -12.04
CA ALA A 293 2.32 -10.10 -11.93
C ALA A 293 3.36 -9.31 -11.14
N SER A 294 3.99 -9.96 -10.16
CA SER A 294 5.00 -9.34 -9.30
C SER A 294 5.97 -10.39 -8.76
N THR A 295 7.17 -9.97 -8.35
CA THR A 295 8.14 -10.82 -7.63
C THR A 295 7.84 -10.92 -6.14
N THR A 296 7.21 -9.92 -5.55
CA THR A 296 6.77 -9.90 -4.15
C THR A 296 5.72 -8.82 -3.90
N GLU A 297 4.85 -9.05 -2.94
CA GLU A 297 3.85 -8.09 -2.43
C GLU A 297 3.74 -8.17 -0.92
N THR A 298 3.66 -7.02 -0.26
CA THR A 298 3.39 -6.97 1.18
C THR A 298 1.91 -7.00 1.52
N PHE A 299 1.05 -6.60 0.58
CA PHE A 299 -0.40 -6.65 0.69
C PHE A 299 -1.08 -6.84 -0.66
N GLY A 300 -0.85 -5.92 -1.63
CA GLY A 300 -1.53 -5.93 -2.93
C GLY A 300 -2.78 -5.03 -2.93
N VAL A 301 -2.61 -3.72 -2.65
CA VAL A 301 -3.74 -2.77 -2.59
C VAL A 301 -4.58 -2.78 -3.86
N GLY A 302 -3.96 -2.77 -5.06
CA GLY A 302 -4.70 -2.81 -6.32
C GLY A 302 -5.49 -4.10 -6.53
N VAL A 303 -5.00 -5.24 -5.99
CA VAL A 303 -5.71 -6.52 -5.98
C VAL A 303 -6.93 -6.43 -5.07
N ALA A 304 -6.77 -5.91 -3.86
CA ALA A 304 -7.89 -5.73 -2.92
C ALA A 304 -8.94 -4.73 -3.45
N GLU A 305 -8.52 -3.65 -4.14
CA GLU A 305 -9.41 -2.69 -4.81
C GLU A 305 -10.23 -3.38 -5.93
N ALA A 306 -9.60 -4.21 -6.75
CA ALA A 306 -10.32 -4.97 -7.79
C ALA A 306 -11.32 -5.96 -7.19
N LEU A 307 -10.91 -6.75 -6.22
CA LEU A 307 -11.81 -7.69 -5.53
C LEU A 307 -12.97 -6.95 -4.84
N MET A 308 -12.75 -5.76 -4.29
CA MET A 308 -13.81 -4.93 -3.68
C MET A 308 -14.86 -4.48 -4.70
N THR A 309 -14.51 -4.33 -5.98
CA THR A 309 -15.48 -4.07 -7.06
C THR A 309 -16.17 -5.34 -7.56
N GLY A 310 -15.80 -6.50 -7.04
CA GLY A 310 -16.26 -7.81 -7.51
C GLY A 310 -15.50 -8.31 -8.74
N THR A 311 -14.37 -7.69 -9.11
CA THR A 311 -13.55 -8.11 -10.24
C THR A 311 -12.59 -9.21 -9.82
N PRO A 312 -12.70 -10.45 -10.37
CA PRO A 312 -11.79 -11.54 -10.09
C PRO A 312 -10.35 -11.20 -10.50
N VAL A 313 -9.38 -11.83 -9.85
CA VAL A 313 -7.98 -11.49 -10.02
C VAL A 313 -7.17 -12.72 -10.47
N ILE A 314 -6.27 -12.51 -11.45
CA ILE A 314 -5.25 -13.48 -11.82
C ILE A 314 -3.91 -12.87 -11.42
N CYS A 315 -3.22 -13.47 -10.46
CA CYS A 315 -1.99 -12.86 -9.95
C CYS A 315 -0.90 -13.89 -9.60
N SER A 316 0.31 -13.37 -9.44
CA SER A 316 1.45 -14.18 -8.97
C SER A 316 1.18 -14.79 -7.58
N ALA A 317 1.55 -16.04 -7.38
CA ALA A 317 1.50 -16.73 -6.09
C ALA A 317 2.68 -16.29 -5.19
N VAL A 318 2.79 -14.98 -4.87
CA VAL A 318 3.93 -14.42 -4.13
C VAL A 318 3.50 -13.51 -2.97
N GLY A 319 4.35 -13.46 -1.94
CA GLY A 319 4.17 -12.55 -0.82
C GLY A 319 2.83 -12.73 -0.12
N ALA A 320 2.11 -11.64 0.05
CA ALA A 320 0.79 -11.62 0.69
C ALA A 320 -0.38 -11.90 -0.26
N LEU A 321 -0.17 -12.08 -1.57
CA LEU A 321 -1.25 -12.30 -2.52
C LEU A 321 -2.07 -13.57 -2.23
N PRO A 322 -1.47 -14.71 -1.77
CA PRO A 322 -2.22 -15.89 -1.33
C PRO A 322 -3.12 -15.66 -0.09
N GLU A 323 -2.95 -14.55 0.64
CA GLU A 323 -3.85 -14.15 1.74
C GLU A 323 -5.11 -13.43 1.23
N LEU A 324 -5.09 -12.91 0.00
CA LEU A 324 -6.18 -12.17 -0.65
C LEU A 324 -6.94 -13.00 -1.68
N VAL A 325 -6.20 -13.81 -2.46
CA VAL A 325 -6.74 -14.51 -3.64
C VAL A 325 -6.80 -16.01 -3.37
N ASN A 326 -7.96 -16.59 -3.71
CA ASN A 326 -8.25 -18.03 -3.64
C ASN A 326 -9.18 -18.44 -4.82
N GLU A 327 -9.55 -19.69 -4.91
CA GLU A 327 -10.37 -20.22 -6.00
C GLU A 327 -11.76 -19.57 -6.15
N SER A 328 -12.31 -18.96 -5.08
CA SER A 328 -13.62 -18.29 -5.12
C SER A 328 -13.57 -16.92 -5.77
N ASN A 329 -12.39 -16.28 -5.84
CA ASN A 329 -12.23 -14.90 -6.25
C ASN A 329 -11.11 -14.65 -7.27
N GLY A 330 -10.40 -15.71 -7.71
CA GLY A 330 -9.33 -15.57 -8.68
C GLY A 330 -8.42 -16.78 -8.83
N VAL A 331 -7.27 -16.55 -9.43
CA VAL A 331 -6.26 -17.59 -9.69
C VAL A 331 -4.88 -17.09 -9.27
N LEU A 332 -4.13 -17.97 -8.59
CA LEU A 332 -2.73 -17.76 -8.22
C LEU A 332 -1.82 -18.50 -9.21
N CYS A 333 -0.92 -17.76 -9.88
CA CYS A 333 -0.01 -18.30 -10.89
C CYS A 333 1.44 -18.31 -10.40
N VAL A 334 2.18 -19.37 -10.67
CA VAL A 334 3.64 -19.34 -10.61
C VAL A 334 4.19 -18.46 -11.73
N ASN A 335 5.27 -17.71 -11.48
CA ASN A 335 5.82 -16.74 -12.43
C ASN A 335 6.55 -17.41 -13.62
N ASN A 336 5.81 -18.14 -14.43
CA ASN A 336 6.23 -18.64 -15.75
C ASN A 336 5.04 -18.56 -16.73
N ILE A 337 5.32 -18.56 -18.02
CA ILE A 337 4.32 -18.33 -19.08
C ILE A 337 3.24 -19.42 -19.06
N GLU A 338 3.63 -20.68 -18.95
CA GLU A 338 2.72 -21.84 -18.98
C GLU A 338 1.67 -21.77 -17.87
N ASN A 339 2.09 -21.48 -16.64
CA ASN A 339 1.17 -21.36 -15.50
C ASN A 339 0.24 -20.15 -15.65
N TRP A 340 0.72 -19.05 -16.24
CA TRP A 340 -0.11 -17.87 -16.51
C TRP A 340 -1.16 -18.17 -17.59
N GLU A 341 -0.79 -18.89 -18.67
CA GLU A 341 -1.73 -19.32 -19.69
C GLU A 341 -2.81 -20.23 -19.12
N GLU A 342 -2.43 -21.25 -18.36
CA GLU A 342 -3.36 -22.18 -17.67
C GLU A 342 -4.26 -21.42 -16.70
N GLY A 343 -3.69 -20.49 -15.91
CA GLY A 343 -4.43 -19.68 -14.96
C GLY A 343 -5.45 -18.76 -15.63
N ILE A 344 -5.09 -18.11 -16.74
CA ILE A 344 -5.98 -17.26 -17.52
C ILE A 344 -7.12 -18.09 -18.13
N ILE A 345 -6.81 -19.24 -18.75
CA ILE A 345 -7.81 -20.15 -19.32
C ILE A 345 -8.76 -20.66 -18.22
N GLY A 346 -8.21 -21.07 -17.07
CA GLY A 346 -8.99 -21.50 -15.92
C GLY A 346 -9.91 -20.40 -15.39
N ALA A 347 -9.41 -19.17 -15.26
CA ALA A 347 -10.21 -18.03 -14.83
C ALA A 347 -11.36 -17.72 -15.79
N ILE A 348 -11.12 -17.71 -17.11
CA ILE A 348 -12.14 -17.46 -18.15
C ILE A 348 -13.25 -18.51 -18.07
N ASN A 349 -12.92 -19.75 -17.82
CA ASN A 349 -13.89 -20.87 -17.76
C ASN A 349 -14.58 -21.00 -16.38
N THR A 350 -14.16 -20.23 -15.38
CA THR A 350 -14.74 -20.24 -14.03
C THR A 350 -15.87 -19.23 -13.90
N LYS A 351 -16.99 -19.65 -13.34
CA LYS A 351 -18.11 -18.76 -13.03
C LYS A 351 -17.97 -18.18 -11.64
N TYR A 352 -17.57 -16.91 -11.57
CA TYR A 352 -17.39 -16.19 -10.30
C TYR A 352 -18.70 -15.54 -9.82
N ASN A 353 -18.86 -15.49 -8.48
CA ASN A 353 -19.91 -14.68 -7.87
C ASN A 353 -19.34 -13.32 -7.47
N HIS A 354 -19.42 -12.34 -8.37
CA HIS A 354 -18.85 -11.00 -8.24
C HIS A 354 -19.31 -10.27 -6.96
N ARG A 355 -20.57 -10.48 -6.54
CA ARG A 355 -21.11 -9.87 -5.34
C ARG A 355 -20.50 -10.45 -4.08
N ILE A 356 -20.37 -11.78 -3.99
CA ILE A 356 -19.75 -12.45 -2.85
C ILE A 356 -18.28 -12.03 -2.73
N ILE A 357 -17.52 -11.96 -3.83
CA ILE A 357 -16.14 -11.48 -3.87
C ILE A 357 -16.03 -10.11 -3.21
N ALA A 358 -16.88 -9.16 -3.58
CA ALA A 358 -16.85 -7.81 -3.03
C ALA A 358 -17.23 -7.78 -1.55
N GLU A 359 -18.25 -8.55 -1.13
CA GLU A 359 -18.71 -8.60 0.26
C GLU A 359 -17.64 -9.19 1.20
N GLU A 360 -16.93 -10.24 0.80
CA GLU A 360 -15.83 -10.84 1.57
C GLU A 360 -14.69 -9.85 1.79
N VAL A 361 -14.27 -9.14 0.74
CA VAL A 361 -13.20 -8.15 0.84
C VAL A 361 -13.64 -6.93 1.67
N LYS A 362 -14.89 -6.49 1.51
CA LYS A 362 -15.49 -5.42 2.33
C LYS A 362 -15.49 -5.78 3.81
N ALA A 363 -15.87 -7.01 4.16
CA ALA A 363 -15.88 -7.48 5.54
C ALA A 363 -14.49 -7.48 6.18
N ARG A 364 -13.43 -7.65 5.40
CA ARG A 364 -12.04 -7.72 5.88
C ARG A 364 -11.32 -6.37 5.89
N PHE A 365 -11.53 -5.52 4.87
CA PHE A 365 -10.65 -4.39 4.56
C PHE A 365 -11.37 -3.06 4.40
N SER A 366 -12.66 -2.97 4.77
CA SER A 366 -13.36 -1.68 4.81
C SER A 366 -12.71 -0.73 5.83
N GLN A 367 -12.88 0.57 5.64
CA GLN A 367 -12.43 1.60 6.58
C GLN A 367 -12.95 1.33 8.00
N HIS A 368 -14.21 0.90 8.11
CA HIS A 368 -14.84 0.56 9.39
C HIS A 368 -14.13 -0.64 10.06
N THR A 369 -13.95 -1.74 9.32
CA THR A 369 -13.33 -2.97 9.85
C THR A 369 -11.89 -2.71 10.31
N ILE A 370 -11.09 -2.05 9.46
CA ILE A 370 -9.70 -1.74 9.81
C ILE A 370 -9.62 -0.76 10.98
N GLY A 371 -10.48 0.26 11.02
CA GLY A 371 -10.57 1.18 12.16
C GLY A 371 -10.89 0.47 13.48
N GLN A 372 -11.83 -0.50 13.47
CA GLN A 372 -12.15 -1.33 14.63
C GLN A 372 -10.97 -2.22 15.05
N GLN A 373 -10.28 -2.88 14.10
CA GLN A 373 -9.11 -3.71 14.40
C GLN A 373 -7.99 -2.89 15.05
N ILE A 374 -7.71 -1.69 14.55
CA ILE A 374 -6.73 -0.77 15.16
C ILE A 374 -7.18 -0.35 16.56
N THR A 375 -8.47 -0.05 16.74
CA THR A 375 -9.05 0.30 18.06
C THR A 375 -8.85 -0.82 19.07
N GLN A 376 -9.07 -2.08 18.68
CA GLN A 376 -8.83 -3.24 19.56
C GLN A 376 -7.36 -3.35 19.99
N VAL A 377 -6.41 -2.96 19.12
CA VAL A 377 -4.99 -2.89 19.52
C VAL A 377 -4.77 -1.79 20.54
N TYR A 378 -5.35 -0.62 20.32
CA TYR A 378 -5.23 0.50 21.28
C TYR A 378 -5.85 0.20 22.64
N ASP A 379 -6.97 -0.48 22.67
CA ASP A 379 -7.68 -0.81 23.94
C ASP A 379 -6.89 -1.78 24.82
N LYS A 380 -6.07 -2.64 24.22
CA LYS A 380 -5.16 -3.53 24.98
C LYS A 380 -3.99 -2.78 25.63
N LEU A 381 -3.80 -1.50 25.32
CA LEU A 381 -2.69 -0.69 25.82
C LEU A 381 -3.12 0.33 26.90
N LYS A 382 -4.42 0.40 27.20
CA LYS A 382 -4.97 1.15 28.32
C LYS A 382 -4.73 0.42 29.64
#